data_3a9a783174fa358f54ddb29373b8141f
#
_entry.id   3a9a783174fa358f54ddb29373b8141f
#
_cell.length_a   1.000
_cell.length_b   1.000
_cell.length_c   1.000
_cell.angle_alpha   90.00
_cell.angle_beta   90.00
_cell.angle_gamma   90.00
#
_symmetry.space_group_name_H-M   'P 1'
#
loop_
_entity.id
_entity.type
_entity.pdbx_description
1 polymer ?
#
loop_
_entity_poly.entity_id
_entity_poly.type
_entity_poly.pdbx_seq_one_letter_code
_entity_poly.pdbx_strand_id
1 'polypeptide(L)'
;MNKRIICIVLSILMMLAFTGCMGSRPAPTPEPLPTVTAPPTLEPTPAPTPEPTPEPTPAPTPEPTPEPTVEPTPEPEPEPSAPVPEIYKNPRREKHVPGQTAVFIAGADPYDEVGWRAIAPNGLDVSLEAFQNVFPNCSVLGIYSETLTITNVSLDMNDWSFYCVFVNEGTRSDTEAAALYVHLPGQAFEG
;
A
#
# COMPACT_ATOMS: atom_id res chain seq x y z
N MET A 1 -6.34 13.85 43.67
CA MET A 1 -6.03 12.54 43.09
C MET A 1 -5.87 12.73 41.58
N ASN A 2 -4.63 12.58 41.08
CA ASN A 2 -4.28 13.02 39.69
C ASN A 2 -4.91 12.10 38.65
N LYS A 3 -5.50 12.70 37.61
CA LYS A 3 -6.15 11.99 36.46
C LYS A 3 -5.25 10.92 35.82
N ARG A 4 -3.91 11.08 35.90
CA ARG A 4 -2.93 10.10 35.39
C ARG A 4 -2.89 8.79 36.20
N ILE A 5 -3.18 8.83 37.50
CA ILE A 5 -3.22 7.64 38.39
C ILE A 5 -4.49 6.83 38.10
N ILE A 6 -5.60 7.50 37.80
CA ILE A 6 -6.88 6.84 37.48
C ILE A 6 -6.79 6.05 36.16
N CYS A 7 -6.10 6.58 35.14
CA CYS A 7 -5.91 5.85 33.89
C CYS A 7 -5.04 4.61 34.02
N ILE A 8 -3.99 4.65 34.88
CA ILE A 8 -3.11 3.50 35.11
C ILE A 8 -3.84 2.40 35.89
N VAL A 9 -4.65 2.74 36.86
CA VAL A 9 -5.44 1.76 37.65
C VAL A 9 -6.53 1.12 36.78
N LEU A 10 -7.17 1.87 35.83
CA LEU A 10 -8.17 1.31 34.93
C LEU A 10 -7.54 0.35 33.89
N SER A 11 -6.32 0.63 33.43
CA SER A 11 -5.61 -0.25 32.47
C SER A 11 -5.17 -1.56 33.12
N ILE A 12 -4.78 -1.55 34.38
CA ILE A 12 -4.39 -2.78 35.13
C ILE A 12 -5.60 -3.65 35.45
N LEU A 13 -6.76 -3.05 35.71
CA LEU A 13 -7.99 -3.80 36.00
C LEU A 13 -8.56 -4.50 34.75
N MET A 14 -8.31 -3.98 33.55
CA MET A 14 -8.77 -4.56 32.30
C MET A 14 -7.91 -5.74 31.82
N MET A 15 -6.66 -5.86 32.29
CA MET A 15 -5.77 -6.99 31.93
C MET A 15 -5.98 -8.27 32.80
N LEU A 16 -6.74 -8.19 33.89
CA LEU A 16 -7.00 -9.33 34.81
C LEU A 16 -8.25 -10.15 34.46
N ALA A 17 -9.02 -9.79 33.44
CA ALA A 17 -10.29 -10.45 33.08
C ALA A 17 -10.18 -11.47 31.92
N PHE A 18 -8.98 -11.78 31.40
CA PHE A 18 -8.79 -12.72 30.28
C PHE A 18 -8.02 -13.99 30.65
N THR A 19 -8.21 -14.49 31.87
CA THR A 19 -7.67 -15.82 32.25
C THR A 19 -8.84 -16.76 32.55
N GLY A 20 -9.35 -17.45 31.52
CA GLY A 20 -10.38 -18.46 31.74
C GLY A 20 -10.81 -19.17 30.47
N CYS A 21 -10.54 -20.49 30.44
CA CYS A 21 -11.09 -21.52 29.53
C CYS A 21 -10.35 -21.80 28.22
N MET A 22 -9.22 -22.49 28.35
CA MET A 22 -8.82 -23.50 27.35
C MET A 22 -9.63 -24.78 27.63
N GLY A 23 -10.77 -24.93 26.99
CA GLY A 23 -11.49 -26.19 26.89
C GLY A 23 -10.90 -27.05 25.77
N SER A 24 -10.18 -28.10 26.11
CA SER A 24 -9.74 -29.13 25.17
C SER A 24 -10.93 -29.86 24.59
N ARG A 25 -11.10 -29.72 23.28
CA ARG A 25 -12.09 -30.48 22.51
C ARG A 25 -11.47 -31.84 22.17
N PRO A 26 -12.06 -32.98 22.54
CA PRO A 26 -11.56 -34.28 22.11
C PRO A 26 -11.81 -34.46 20.60
N ALA A 27 -10.82 -35.04 19.93
CA ALA A 27 -10.87 -35.39 18.53
C ALA A 27 -11.96 -36.45 18.27
N PRO A 28 -12.69 -36.38 17.14
CA PRO A 28 -13.65 -37.45 16.78
C PRO A 28 -12.87 -38.70 16.34
N THR A 29 -13.21 -39.79 16.93
CA THR A 29 -12.80 -41.16 16.56
C THR A 29 -13.29 -41.46 15.13
N PRO A 30 -12.46 -42.00 14.22
CA PRO A 30 -12.92 -42.42 12.90
C PRO A 30 -13.79 -43.68 13.00
N GLU A 31 -14.99 -43.56 12.47
CA GLU A 31 -15.91 -44.68 12.26
C GLU A 31 -15.37 -45.64 11.19
N PRO A 32 -15.45 -46.99 11.38
CA PRO A 32 -14.97 -47.93 10.38
C PRO A 32 -15.89 -47.93 9.16
N LEU A 33 -15.29 -47.87 7.97
CA LEU A 33 -15.96 -48.02 6.68
C LEU A 33 -16.68 -49.39 6.57
N PRO A 34 -17.88 -49.45 6.06
CA PRO A 34 -18.55 -50.74 5.76
C PRO A 34 -17.85 -51.40 4.55
N THR A 35 -17.44 -52.64 4.77
CA THR A 35 -16.93 -53.52 3.74
C THR A 35 -18.06 -53.87 2.75
N VAL A 36 -17.95 -53.37 1.51
CA VAL A 36 -18.82 -53.72 0.42
C VAL A 36 -18.41 -55.08 -0.15
N THR A 37 -19.21 -56.10 0.10
CA THR A 37 -19.07 -57.41 -0.53
C THR A 37 -19.47 -57.30 -2.00
N ALA A 38 -18.55 -57.62 -2.90
CA ALA A 38 -18.78 -57.65 -4.33
C ALA A 38 -19.76 -58.79 -4.71
N PRO A 39 -20.74 -58.54 -5.59
CA PRO A 39 -21.57 -59.56 -6.15
C PRO A 39 -20.82 -60.43 -7.18
N PRO A 40 -21.21 -61.69 -7.39
CA PRO A 40 -20.53 -62.62 -8.30
C PRO A 40 -20.65 -62.17 -9.77
N THR A 41 -19.52 -62.17 -10.45
CA THR A 41 -19.39 -61.94 -11.88
C THR A 41 -20.04 -63.07 -12.65
N LEU A 42 -21.07 -62.76 -13.41
CA LEU A 42 -21.59 -63.66 -14.44
C LEU A 42 -20.73 -63.50 -15.69
N GLU A 43 -20.18 -64.62 -16.14
CA GLU A 43 -19.39 -64.71 -17.37
C GLU A 43 -20.28 -64.41 -18.58
N PRO A 44 -19.91 -63.45 -19.48
CA PRO A 44 -20.69 -63.16 -20.66
C PRO A 44 -20.49 -64.22 -21.74
N THR A 45 -21.60 -64.78 -22.23
CA THR A 45 -21.67 -65.62 -23.43
C THR A 45 -21.15 -64.83 -24.64
N PRO A 46 -20.26 -65.35 -25.47
CA PRO A 46 -19.77 -64.69 -26.66
C PRO A 46 -20.90 -64.41 -27.67
N ALA A 47 -21.06 -63.16 -28.04
CA ALA A 47 -21.96 -62.73 -29.10
C ALA A 47 -21.43 -63.13 -30.49
N PRO A 48 -22.30 -63.44 -31.46
CA PRO A 48 -21.90 -63.76 -32.81
C PRO A 48 -21.19 -62.60 -33.47
N THR A 49 -20.07 -62.87 -34.14
CA THR A 49 -19.26 -61.90 -34.90
C THR A 49 -20.10 -61.35 -36.05
N PRO A 50 -20.28 -60.02 -36.13
CA PRO A 50 -20.97 -59.40 -37.26
C PRO A 50 -20.09 -59.45 -38.50
N GLU A 51 -20.75 -59.76 -39.64
CA GLU A 51 -20.15 -59.74 -40.99
C GLU A 51 -19.65 -58.33 -41.34
N PRO A 52 -18.52 -58.18 -41.99
CA PRO A 52 -17.94 -56.85 -42.30
C PRO A 52 -18.84 -56.09 -43.26
N THR A 53 -19.36 -54.98 -42.79
CA THR A 53 -20.06 -53.99 -43.66
C THR A 53 -19.05 -53.31 -44.57
N PRO A 54 -19.31 -53.17 -45.89
CA PRO A 54 -18.39 -52.50 -46.79
C PRO A 54 -18.20 -51.05 -46.35
N GLU A 55 -16.93 -50.65 -46.30
CA GLU A 55 -16.44 -49.31 -45.92
C GLU A 55 -17.03 -48.24 -46.93
N PRO A 56 -17.66 -47.19 -46.45
CA PRO A 56 -18.13 -46.13 -47.33
C PRO A 56 -16.94 -45.41 -47.97
N THR A 57 -17.03 -45.27 -49.31
CA THR A 57 -16.05 -44.48 -50.11
C THR A 57 -15.99 -43.06 -49.53
N PRO A 58 -14.78 -42.52 -49.21
CA PRO A 58 -14.66 -41.16 -48.67
C PRO A 58 -15.17 -40.13 -49.65
N ALA A 59 -16.03 -39.24 -49.16
CA ALA A 59 -16.50 -38.08 -49.92
C ALA A 59 -15.33 -37.13 -50.22
N PRO A 60 -15.35 -36.43 -51.38
CA PRO A 60 -14.31 -35.48 -51.66
C PRO A 60 -14.25 -34.38 -50.58
N THR A 61 -13.05 -34.19 -50.00
CA THR A 61 -12.77 -33.13 -49.07
C THR A 61 -13.04 -31.75 -49.72
N PRO A 62 -13.90 -30.91 -49.18
CA PRO A 62 -14.09 -29.56 -49.72
C PRO A 62 -12.78 -28.78 -49.64
N GLU A 63 -12.45 -28.10 -50.73
CA GLU A 63 -11.33 -27.18 -50.85
C GLU A 63 -11.42 -26.12 -49.75
N PRO A 64 -10.35 -25.77 -49.03
CA PRO A 64 -10.39 -24.76 -47.97
C PRO A 64 -10.79 -23.40 -48.58
N THR A 65 -11.90 -22.86 -48.08
CA THR A 65 -12.30 -21.48 -48.37
C THR A 65 -11.24 -20.56 -47.78
N PRO A 66 -10.67 -19.60 -48.56
CA PRO A 66 -9.70 -18.67 -48.05
C PRO A 66 -10.30 -17.91 -46.84
N GLU A 67 -9.59 -17.95 -45.72
CA GLU A 67 -9.94 -17.19 -44.50
C GLU A 67 -9.89 -15.69 -44.85
N PRO A 68 -10.90 -14.89 -44.42
CA PRO A 68 -10.86 -13.45 -44.63
C PRO A 68 -9.64 -12.88 -43.93
N THR A 69 -8.74 -12.25 -44.68
CA THR A 69 -7.62 -11.48 -44.14
C THR A 69 -8.21 -10.32 -43.34
N VAL A 70 -8.13 -10.40 -41.99
CA VAL A 70 -8.47 -9.28 -41.11
C VAL A 70 -7.47 -8.15 -41.39
N GLU A 71 -7.97 -7.02 -41.91
CA GLU A 71 -7.17 -5.78 -41.96
C GLU A 71 -6.65 -5.46 -40.55
N PRO A 72 -5.35 -5.11 -40.39
CA PRO A 72 -4.84 -4.74 -39.08
C PRO A 72 -5.64 -3.55 -38.57
N THR A 73 -6.28 -3.74 -37.39
CA THR A 73 -6.90 -2.64 -36.65
C THR A 73 -5.81 -1.61 -36.37
N PRO A 74 -6.01 -0.31 -36.72
CA PRO A 74 -5.02 0.72 -36.43
C PRO A 74 -4.72 0.70 -34.94
N GLU A 75 -3.43 0.65 -34.59
CA GLU A 75 -2.92 0.76 -33.24
C GLU A 75 -3.44 2.10 -32.65
N PRO A 76 -4.05 2.10 -31.45
CA PRO A 76 -4.57 3.33 -30.87
C PRO A 76 -3.44 4.34 -30.74
N GLU A 77 -3.66 5.54 -31.30
CA GLU A 77 -2.75 6.68 -31.16
C GLU A 77 -2.54 6.94 -29.65
N PRO A 78 -1.28 7.07 -29.16
CA PRO A 78 -1.03 7.28 -27.73
C PRO A 78 -1.76 8.55 -27.28
N GLU A 79 -2.61 8.41 -26.28
CA GLU A 79 -3.27 9.56 -25.65
C GLU A 79 -2.21 10.55 -25.15
N PRO A 80 -2.41 11.88 -25.33
CA PRO A 80 -1.46 12.86 -24.84
C PRO A 80 -1.26 12.68 -23.34
N SER A 81 -0.04 12.34 -22.93
CA SER A 81 0.31 12.22 -21.51
C SER A 81 0.16 13.58 -20.84
N ALA A 82 -0.46 13.62 -19.65
CA ALA A 82 -0.55 14.84 -18.86
C ALA A 82 0.84 15.43 -18.60
N PRO A 83 0.99 16.77 -18.62
CA PRO A 83 2.26 17.40 -18.34
C PRO A 83 2.73 17.07 -16.93
N VAL A 84 3.98 16.66 -16.80
CA VAL A 84 4.64 16.35 -15.52
C VAL A 84 4.85 17.65 -14.73
N PRO A 85 4.51 17.72 -13.42
CA PRO A 85 4.82 18.92 -12.61
C PRO A 85 6.30 19.23 -12.63
N GLU A 86 6.67 20.45 -13.06
CA GLU A 86 8.05 20.94 -13.06
C GLU A 86 8.33 21.68 -11.76
N ILE A 87 9.26 21.16 -10.95
CA ILE A 87 9.64 21.76 -9.67
C ILE A 87 10.51 22.99 -9.92
N TYR A 88 10.01 24.18 -9.66
CA TYR A 88 10.77 25.43 -9.75
C TYR A 88 11.29 25.92 -8.39
N LYS A 89 10.80 25.33 -7.28
CA LYS A 89 11.22 25.71 -5.93
C LYS A 89 11.26 24.51 -4.99
N ASN A 90 12.46 24.17 -4.53
CA ASN A 90 12.67 23.19 -3.47
C ASN A 90 12.61 23.85 -2.09
N PRO A 91 12.09 23.16 -1.05
CA PRO A 91 12.18 23.66 0.32
C PRO A 91 13.64 23.81 0.76
N ARG A 92 13.86 24.70 1.70
CA ARG A 92 15.20 24.95 2.24
C ARG A 92 15.31 24.40 3.65
N ARG A 93 16.54 24.03 4.01
CA ARG A 93 16.92 23.63 5.36
C ARG A 93 16.56 24.74 6.36
N GLU A 94 15.91 24.36 7.45
CA GLU A 94 15.48 25.24 8.53
C GLU A 94 16.29 24.97 9.80
N LYS A 95 16.65 26.03 10.54
CA LYS A 95 17.45 25.96 11.78
C LYS A 95 16.73 26.74 12.88
N HIS A 96 16.39 26.06 13.96
CA HIS A 96 15.57 26.64 15.03
C HIS A 96 16.06 26.22 16.42
N VAL A 97 15.59 26.96 17.43
CA VAL A 97 15.65 26.55 18.84
C VAL A 97 14.24 26.06 19.26
N PRO A 98 14.13 25.23 20.31
CA PRO A 98 12.85 24.75 20.81
C PRO A 98 11.84 25.89 21.04
N GLY A 99 10.58 25.63 20.67
CA GLY A 99 9.49 26.59 20.78
C GLY A 99 9.29 27.52 19.58
N GLN A 100 10.23 27.56 18.63
CA GLN A 100 10.12 28.36 17.42
C GLN A 100 9.21 27.71 16.36
N THR A 101 9.01 28.43 15.26
CA THR A 101 8.21 28.00 14.11
C THR A 101 9.13 27.80 12.90
N ALA A 102 9.09 26.60 12.31
CA ALA A 102 9.74 26.30 11.04
C ALA A 102 8.76 26.47 9.88
N VAL A 103 9.24 26.98 8.74
CA VAL A 103 8.43 27.22 7.53
C VAL A 103 9.15 26.69 6.31
N PHE A 104 8.57 25.70 5.65
CA PHE A 104 9.08 25.14 4.40
C PHE A 104 8.20 25.60 3.25
N ILE A 105 8.80 25.99 2.13
CA ILE A 105 8.11 26.47 0.95
C ILE A 105 8.61 25.68 -0.26
N ALA A 106 7.67 25.15 -1.03
CA ALA A 106 7.91 24.46 -2.30
C ALA A 106 7.09 25.10 -3.43
N GLY A 107 7.35 24.71 -4.67
CA GLY A 107 6.54 25.17 -5.80
C GLY A 107 6.82 24.35 -7.05
N ALA A 108 5.77 24.07 -7.81
CA ALA A 108 5.78 23.39 -9.11
C ALA A 108 4.69 23.96 -10.02
N ASP A 109 4.73 23.66 -11.32
CA ASP A 109 3.71 24.03 -12.30
C ASP A 109 3.81 23.08 -13.51
N PRO A 110 2.70 22.59 -14.08
CA PRO A 110 1.33 22.62 -13.51
C PRO A 110 1.13 21.56 -12.42
N TYR A 111 0.17 21.76 -11.53
CA TYR A 111 -0.29 20.74 -10.59
C TYR A 111 -1.76 20.97 -10.21
N ASP A 112 -2.46 19.90 -9.86
CA ASP A 112 -3.85 19.89 -9.34
C ASP A 112 -3.91 19.45 -7.88
N GLU A 113 -2.91 18.68 -7.40
CA GLU A 113 -2.79 18.27 -6.01
C GLU A 113 -1.40 18.59 -5.47
N VAL A 114 -1.35 18.95 -4.18
CA VAL A 114 -0.10 19.19 -3.45
C VAL A 114 -0.20 18.62 -2.04
N GLY A 115 0.89 18.04 -1.54
CA GLY A 115 0.94 17.50 -0.19
C GLY A 115 2.36 17.39 0.35
N TRP A 116 2.51 17.50 1.67
CA TRP A 116 3.79 17.37 2.35
C TRP A 116 3.95 16.01 3.01
N ARG A 117 5.19 15.54 3.04
CA ARG A 117 5.60 14.32 3.72
C ARG A 117 6.82 14.58 4.59
N ALA A 118 7.04 13.72 5.58
CA ALA A 118 8.17 13.79 6.48
C ALA A 118 9.02 12.53 6.41
N ILE A 119 10.32 12.69 6.52
CA ILE A 119 11.30 11.59 6.60
C ILE A 119 11.95 11.67 7.99
N ALA A 120 11.79 10.59 8.75
CA ALA A 120 12.42 10.46 10.06
C ALA A 120 13.96 10.29 9.94
N PRO A 121 14.75 10.55 10.99
CA PRO A 121 16.20 10.39 10.97
C PRO A 121 16.70 8.99 10.60
N ASN A 122 15.86 7.96 10.78
CA ASN A 122 16.16 6.58 10.37
C ASN A 122 15.81 6.27 8.90
N GLY A 123 15.38 7.29 8.13
CA GLY A 123 15.00 7.18 6.72
C GLY A 123 13.55 6.73 6.47
N LEU A 124 12.74 6.55 7.52
CA LEU A 124 11.33 6.18 7.37
C LEU A 124 10.50 7.35 6.85
N ASP A 125 9.84 7.18 5.72
CA ASP A 125 8.88 8.13 5.14
C ASP A 125 7.51 7.97 5.81
N VAL A 126 6.96 9.08 6.32
CA VAL A 126 5.70 9.11 7.06
C VAL A 126 4.80 10.26 6.60
N SER A 127 3.50 10.12 6.82
CA SER A 127 2.56 11.22 6.60
C SER A 127 2.72 12.30 7.69
N LEU A 128 2.29 13.53 7.40
CA LEU A 128 2.34 14.63 8.39
C LEU A 128 1.40 14.39 9.57
N GLU A 129 0.32 13.63 9.38
CA GLU A 129 -0.56 13.20 10.47
C GLU A 129 0.18 12.23 11.42
N ALA A 130 0.94 11.27 10.85
CA ALA A 130 1.76 10.36 11.65
C ALA A 130 2.86 11.13 12.39
N PHE A 131 3.53 12.09 11.73
CA PHE A 131 4.50 13.00 12.36
C PHE A 131 3.86 13.76 13.52
N GLN A 132 2.67 14.35 13.34
CA GLN A 132 1.97 15.09 14.39
C GLN A 132 1.55 14.20 15.56
N ASN A 133 1.22 12.92 15.31
CA ASN A 133 0.95 11.96 16.37
C ASN A 133 2.19 11.64 17.23
N VAL A 134 3.38 11.64 16.61
CA VAL A 134 4.65 11.49 17.35
C VAL A 134 4.96 12.74 18.17
N PHE A 135 4.61 13.92 17.65
CA PHE A 135 4.85 15.23 18.27
C PHE A 135 3.55 15.98 18.59
N PRO A 136 2.73 15.51 19.55
CA PRO A 136 1.39 16.07 19.80
C PRO A 136 1.39 17.51 20.34
N ASN A 137 2.54 18.02 20.77
CA ASN A 137 2.69 19.40 21.26
C ASN A 137 3.03 20.42 20.17
N CYS A 138 3.32 19.98 18.94
CA CYS A 138 3.46 20.86 17.79
C CYS A 138 2.13 21.01 17.05
N SER A 139 2.01 22.05 16.22
CA SER A 139 0.93 22.19 15.26
C SER A 139 1.50 22.22 13.86
N VAL A 140 0.94 21.42 12.97
CA VAL A 140 1.33 21.34 11.56
C VAL A 140 0.21 21.94 10.72
N LEU A 141 0.54 22.96 9.93
CA LEU A 141 -0.40 23.69 9.07
C LEU A 141 0.12 23.70 7.63
N GLY A 142 -0.81 23.76 6.68
CA GLY A 142 -0.46 23.85 5.26
C GLY A 142 -0.03 22.52 4.64
N ILE A 143 -0.46 21.38 5.17
CA ILE A 143 -0.11 20.03 4.68
C ILE A 143 -0.45 19.89 3.18
N TYR A 144 -1.53 20.51 2.72
CA TYR A 144 -2.02 20.49 1.34
C TYR A 144 -1.86 21.86 0.67
N SER A 145 -0.72 22.51 0.85
CA SER A 145 -0.39 23.79 0.22
C SER A 145 1.11 23.87 -0.07
N GLU A 146 1.54 24.86 -0.84
CA GLU A 146 2.97 25.10 -1.13
C GLU A 146 3.79 25.49 0.12
N THR A 147 3.12 25.83 1.23
CA THR A 147 3.80 26.27 2.46
C THR A 147 3.41 25.40 3.64
N LEU A 148 4.39 24.66 4.17
CA LEU A 148 4.26 23.91 5.41
C LEU A 148 4.77 24.73 6.59
N THR A 149 3.97 24.84 7.64
CA THR A 149 4.33 25.54 8.88
C THR A 149 4.26 24.58 10.05
N ILE A 150 5.35 24.44 10.80
CA ILE A 150 5.46 23.60 12.00
C ILE A 150 5.73 24.52 13.18
N THR A 151 4.75 24.70 14.09
CA THR A 151 4.90 25.54 15.27
C THR A 151 5.37 24.72 16.47
N ASN A 152 6.05 25.38 17.40
CA ASN A 152 6.55 24.78 18.65
C ASN A 152 7.46 23.56 18.39
N VAL A 153 8.48 23.75 17.56
CA VAL A 153 9.48 22.71 17.27
C VAL A 153 10.21 22.30 18.57
N SER A 154 10.56 21.01 18.68
CA SER A 154 11.28 20.44 19.84
C SER A 154 12.60 19.79 19.42
N LEU A 155 13.51 19.57 20.38
CA LEU A 155 14.79 18.90 20.11
C LEU A 155 14.63 17.52 19.48
N ASP A 156 13.56 16.80 19.82
CA ASP A 156 13.29 15.47 19.26
C ASP A 156 12.93 15.51 17.78
N MET A 157 12.66 16.71 17.22
CA MET A 157 12.45 16.92 15.79
C MET A 157 13.75 17.17 15.02
N ASN A 158 14.90 17.18 15.69
CA ASN A 158 16.18 17.35 15.03
C ASN A 158 16.42 16.25 13.99
N ASP A 159 16.98 16.61 12.83
CA ASP A 159 17.28 15.74 11.69
C ASP A 159 16.06 15.12 10.98
N TRP A 160 14.85 15.53 11.31
CA TRP A 160 13.70 15.26 10.45
C TRP A 160 13.80 16.08 9.17
N SER A 161 13.36 15.50 8.06
CA SER A 161 13.36 16.18 6.76
C SER A 161 11.95 16.20 6.18
N PHE A 162 11.66 17.25 5.41
CA PHE A 162 10.34 17.47 4.82
C PHE A 162 10.47 17.70 3.31
N TYR A 163 9.59 17.09 2.54
CA TYR A 163 9.51 17.29 1.10
C TYR A 163 8.06 17.44 0.66
N CYS A 164 7.86 18.10 -0.48
CA CYS A 164 6.55 18.36 -1.05
C CYS A 164 6.33 17.44 -2.26
N VAL A 165 5.14 16.92 -2.38
CA VAL A 165 4.66 16.09 -3.49
C VAL A 165 3.68 16.92 -4.30
N PHE A 166 3.91 17.04 -5.59
CA PHE A 166 2.98 17.65 -6.55
C PHE A 166 2.47 16.59 -7.50
N VAL A 167 1.18 16.63 -7.80
CA VAL A 167 0.52 15.71 -8.74
C VAL A 167 -0.23 16.53 -9.77
N ASN A 168 -0.17 16.13 -11.03
CA ASN A 168 -0.97 16.67 -12.11
C ASN A 168 -1.55 15.53 -12.94
N GLU A 169 -2.88 15.41 -12.99
CA GLU A 169 -3.59 14.34 -13.70
C GLU A 169 -3.00 12.93 -13.42
N GLY A 170 -2.65 12.66 -12.14
CA GLY A 170 -2.08 11.40 -11.69
C GLY A 170 -0.55 11.24 -11.89
N THR A 171 0.12 12.17 -12.56
CA THR A 171 1.59 12.20 -12.68
C THR A 171 2.20 12.93 -11.50
N ARG A 172 3.16 12.29 -10.81
CA ARG A 172 3.78 12.79 -9.58
C ARG A 172 5.17 13.35 -9.80
N SER A 173 5.49 14.45 -9.12
CA SER A 173 6.84 14.98 -8.92
C SER A 173 7.08 15.32 -7.46
N ASP A 174 8.25 14.97 -6.93
CA ASP A 174 8.65 15.23 -5.56
C ASP A 174 9.78 16.25 -5.52
N THR A 175 9.74 17.17 -4.55
CA THR A 175 10.86 18.08 -4.29
C THR A 175 12.01 17.34 -3.62
N GLU A 176 13.18 17.96 -3.58
CA GLU A 176 14.23 17.56 -2.65
C GLU A 176 13.74 17.70 -1.21
N ALA A 177 14.25 16.84 -0.33
CA ALA A 177 13.92 16.90 1.10
C ALA A 177 14.79 17.95 1.80
N ALA A 178 14.17 18.75 2.66
CA ALA A 178 14.83 19.78 3.46
C ALA A 178 14.86 19.40 4.95
N ALA A 179 16.03 19.38 5.55
CA ALA A 179 16.21 19.01 6.95
C ALA A 179 15.79 20.14 7.90
N LEU A 180 15.18 19.75 9.02
CA LEU A 180 14.92 20.58 10.19
C LEU A 180 16.01 20.32 11.23
N TYR A 181 16.77 21.35 11.57
CA TYR A 181 17.76 21.32 12.65
C TYR A 181 17.22 22.07 13.86
N VAL A 182 17.17 21.39 14.99
CA VAL A 182 16.75 21.97 16.26
C VAL A 182 17.88 21.81 17.27
N HIS A 183 18.36 22.90 17.85
CA HIS A 183 19.48 22.94 18.78
C HIS A 183 19.16 23.78 20.00
N LEU A 184 19.89 23.59 21.09
CA LEU A 184 19.77 24.44 22.28
C LEU A 184 20.40 25.81 22.02
N PRO A 185 19.89 26.87 22.63
CA PRO A 185 20.53 28.20 22.55
C PRO A 185 21.99 28.16 22.97
N GLY A 186 22.87 28.70 22.14
CA GLY A 186 24.32 28.77 22.43
C GLY A 186 25.16 27.59 21.95
N GLN A 187 24.56 26.55 21.36
CA GLN A 187 25.31 25.50 20.66
C GLN A 187 25.60 25.93 19.21
N ALA A 188 26.85 25.72 18.77
CA ALA A 188 27.21 25.94 17.37
C ALA A 188 26.59 24.83 16.50
N PHE A 189 26.21 25.19 15.28
CA PHE A 189 25.83 24.19 14.27
C PHE A 189 27.10 23.51 13.76
N GLU A 190 27.25 22.23 14.08
CA GLU A 190 28.19 21.34 13.41
C GLU A 190 27.42 20.66 12.25
N GLY A 191 27.69 21.10 11.01
CA GLY A 191 27.06 20.54 9.82
C GLY A 191 27.46 21.21 8.53
#